data_3d8f1ba3126739578bca642babb73042
#
_entry.id   3d8f1ba3126739578bca642babb73042
#
_cell.length_a   1.000
_cell.length_b   1.000
_cell.length_c   1.000
_cell.angle_alpha   90.00
_cell.angle_beta   90.00
_cell.angle_gamma   90.00
#
_symmetry.space_group_name_H-M   'P 1'
#
loop_
_entity.id
_entity.type
_entity.pdbx_description
1 polymer ?
#
loop_
_entity_poly.entity_id
_entity_poly.type
_entity_poly.pdbx_seq_one_letter_code
_entity_poly.pdbx_strand_id
1 'polypeptide(L)'
;MAPPSLSRRRRAAALALATLAAVTVTGGARTAAEADAPRAGTAAADGVAPGLRGKIVSIRPLTNAAALPSAARNWYVTYVSEGATGKAVTVSGTVALPRTPPPPGGWPVISWAHGTTGTADVCAPSADTPTGPAHDYVSIAATTLDAWVARGFAVVQTDYEGLGTPGEHPYMNGRSAANTVLDMVRAARRADRRIGRDWFAVGHSQGGHAALFAAVAETGRTDVRLRGAVSIAPGGWGLSQTAPYIQSGQPGAEYAVAFLPTLLIGAAAADPSVKPDELLTQVAAPLLTAGRTGCQAQVREVAAGIPVDKVFVPGADLGPLTRYLRSQEPVGLTLRVPTLVAQGTADVLVSKATTDLMVADMCAKAGKVTYKVYEGVDHRGAIARSFDDALGFVTSIRAGKTPASTC
;
A
#
# COMPACT_ATOMS: atom_id res chain seq x y z
N MET A 1 11.63 -46.22 -30.64
CA MET A 1 10.35 -45.57 -30.29
C MET A 1 10.67 -44.34 -29.46
N ALA A 2 10.59 -43.17 -30.08
CA ALA A 2 10.81 -41.87 -29.45
C ALA A 2 9.46 -41.32 -28.95
N PRO A 3 9.41 -40.62 -27.80
CA PRO A 3 8.16 -40.01 -27.33
C PRO A 3 7.81 -38.74 -28.13
N PRO A 4 6.53 -38.39 -28.23
CA PRO A 4 6.08 -37.28 -29.07
C PRO A 4 6.36 -35.93 -28.40
N SER A 5 6.77 -35.00 -29.26
CA SER A 5 7.01 -33.59 -28.95
C SER A 5 5.73 -32.89 -28.53
N LEU A 6 5.71 -32.30 -27.35
CA LEU A 6 4.70 -31.32 -26.90
C LEU A 6 4.94 -29.99 -27.61
N SER A 7 4.18 -29.76 -28.67
CA SER A 7 4.21 -28.56 -29.48
C SER A 7 3.53 -27.35 -28.79
N ARG A 8 4.22 -26.22 -28.80
CA ARG A 8 3.76 -24.88 -29.18
C ARG A 8 2.26 -24.54 -28.96
N ARG A 9 1.86 -24.24 -27.75
CA ARG A 9 0.67 -23.41 -27.46
C ARG A 9 0.86 -22.59 -26.17
N ARG A 10 1.90 -21.77 -26.13
CA ARG A 10 2.03 -20.73 -25.06
C ARG A 10 2.81 -19.54 -25.61
N ARG A 11 2.31 -18.87 -26.64
CA ARG A 11 2.76 -17.54 -27.05
C ARG A 11 1.62 -16.83 -27.77
N ALA A 12 0.61 -16.36 -27.05
CA ALA A 12 -0.35 -15.40 -27.56
C ALA A 12 -1.26 -14.91 -26.44
N ALA A 13 -0.71 -14.19 -25.46
CA ALA A 13 -1.51 -13.43 -24.49
C ALA A 13 -0.67 -12.28 -23.85
N ALA A 14 0.06 -11.57 -24.67
CA ALA A 14 0.86 -10.45 -24.19
C ALA A 14 0.82 -9.28 -25.18
N LEU A 15 -0.38 -8.83 -25.58
CA LEU A 15 -0.55 -7.58 -26.32
C LEU A 15 -2.03 -7.18 -26.35
N ALA A 16 -2.55 -6.62 -25.28
CA ALA A 16 -3.81 -5.88 -25.32
C ALA A 16 -4.04 -5.04 -24.06
N LEU A 17 -3.14 -4.11 -23.76
CA LEU A 17 -3.39 -3.05 -22.78
C LEU A 17 -2.64 -1.78 -23.20
N ALA A 18 -2.88 -1.29 -24.38
CA ALA A 18 -2.36 -0.01 -24.84
C ALA A 18 -3.25 0.57 -25.95
N THR A 19 -4.50 0.93 -25.62
CA THR A 19 -5.25 1.90 -26.42
C THR A 19 -6.20 2.68 -25.51
N LEU A 20 -5.68 3.64 -24.75
CA LEU A 20 -6.51 4.76 -24.34
C LEU A 20 -6.55 5.75 -25.49
N ALA A 21 -7.71 5.88 -26.13
CA ALA A 21 -7.99 6.85 -27.15
C ALA A 21 -7.86 8.26 -26.58
N ALA A 22 -7.02 9.09 -27.20
CA ALA A 22 -6.97 10.51 -26.98
C ALA A 22 -8.26 11.15 -27.50
N VAL A 23 -9.11 11.61 -26.63
CA VAL A 23 -10.25 12.49 -26.97
C VAL A 23 -9.74 13.93 -26.95
N THR A 24 -9.59 14.51 -28.14
CA THR A 24 -9.35 15.95 -28.32
C THR A 24 -10.63 16.71 -28.00
N VAL A 25 -10.63 17.47 -26.93
CA VAL A 25 -11.69 18.42 -26.60
C VAL A 25 -11.33 19.77 -27.21
N THR A 26 -12.04 20.17 -28.25
CA THR A 26 -12.00 21.53 -28.82
C THR A 26 -12.69 22.51 -27.88
N GLY A 27 -11.98 23.58 -27.56
CA GLY A 27 -12.41 24.61 -26.63
C GLY A 27 -13.62 25.40 -27.09
N GLY A 28 -14.54 25.60 -26.18
CA GLY A 28 -15.56 26.62 -26.22
C GLY A 28 -15.51 27.46 -24.95
N ALA A 29 -15.06 28.72 -25.08
CA ALA A 29 -15.06 29.66 -23.98
C ALA A 29 -16.51 30.00 -23.58
N ARG A 30 -16.85 29.76 -22.30
CA ARG A 30 -18.06 30.33 -21.67
C ARG A 30 -17.65 31.04 -20.39
N THR A 31 -18.07 32.29 -20.33
CA THR A 31 -17.88 33.26 -19.26
C THR A 31 -18.43 32.76 -17.93
N ALA A 32 -17.61 32.94 -16.89
CA ALA A 32 -17.93 32.62 -15.51
C ALA A 32 -19.01 33.56 -14.97
N ALA A 33 -20.09 32.99 -14.43
CA ALA A 33 -20.91 33.63 -13.43
C ALA A 33 -20.52 33.04 -12.08
N GLU A 34 -19.93 33.86 -11.21
CA GLU A 34 -19.67 33.50 -9.81
C GLU A 34 -21.04 33.33 -9.11
N ALA A 35 -21.34 32.11 -8.73
CA ALA A 35 -22.36 31.80 -7.75
C ALA A 35 -21.65 31.51 -6.41
N ASP A 36 -21.91 32.38 -5.45
CA ASP A 36 -21.51 32.24 -4.05
C ASP A 36 -22.04 30.92 -3.48
N ALA A 37 -21.15 29.93 -3.35
CA ALA A 37 -21.47 28.68 -2.66
C ALA A 37 -21.32 28.90 -1.15
N PRO A 38 -22.30 28.50 -0.33
CA PRO A 38 -22.20 28.63 1.11
C PRO A 38 -20.99 27.84 1.59
N ARG A 39 -20.06 28.50 2.32
CA ARG A 39 -18.97 27.86 3.04
C ARG A 39 -19.58 26.88 4.04
N ALA A 40 -19.53 25.60 3.70
CA ALA A 40 -19.78 24.53 4.66
C ALA A 40 -18.74 24.71 5.79
N GLY A 41 -19.24 24.98 6.97
CA GLY A 41 -18.42 25.06 8.16
C GLY A 41 -17.66 23.76 8.32
N THR A 42 -16.34 23.83 8.25
CA THR A 42 -15.45 22.73 8.61
C THR A 42 -15.61 22.50 10.11
N ALA A 43 -16.50 21.56 10.48
CA ALA A 43 -16.35 20.89 11.74
C ALA A 43 -14.99 20.16 11.63
N ALA A 44 -13.97 20.71 12.28
CA ALA A 44 -12.72 20.03 12.49
C ALA A 44 -13.07 18.74 13.22
N ALA A 45 -12.97 17.60 12.54
CA ALA A 45 -13.04 16.32 13.21
C ALA A 45 -11.90 16.34 14.23
N ASP A 46 -12.23 16.26 15.52
CA ASP A 46 -11.27 16.19 16.61
C ASP A 46 -10.41 14.94 16.39
N GLY A 47 -9.29 15.11 15.70
CA GLY A 47 -8.35 14.02 15.41
C GLY A 47 -7.78 13.46 16.71
N VAL A 48 -7.23 12.27 16.66
CA VAL A 48 -6.63 11.59 17.83
C VAL A 48 -5.58 12.51 18.48
N ALA A 49 -5.72 12.75 19.77
CA ALA A 49 -4.81 13.62 20.52
C ALA A 49 -3.33 13.22 20.26
N PRO A 50 -2.45 14.16 19.96
CA PRO A 50 -1.07 13.88 19.56
C PRO A 50 -0.30 12.96 20.52
N GLY A 51 -0.57 13.04 21.82
CA GLY A 51 0.07 12.19 22.84
C GLY A 51 -0.35 10.71 22.79
N LEU A 52 -1.51 10.41 22.24
CA LEU A 52 -2.03 9.04 22.15
C LEU A 52 -1.44 8.28 20.95
N ARG A 53 -1.14 8.94 19.84
CA ARG A 53 -0.63 8.30 18.63
C ARG A 53 0.71 7.60 18.89
N GLY A 54 0.81 6.33 18.52
CA GLY A 54 1.93 5.44 18.82
C GLY A 54 2.02 5.04 20.30
N LYS A 55 0.98 5.28 21.15
CA LYS A 55 0.93 4.72 22.50
C LYS A 55 0.82 3.20 22.41
N ILE A 56 1.74 2.50 23.09
CA ILE A 56 1.72 1.04 23.15
C ILE A 56 0.51 0.60 23.98
N VAL A 57 -0.26 -0.34 23.44
CA VAL A 57 -1.34 -1.04 24.13
C VAL A 57 -0.81 -2.36 24.70
N SER A 58 -0.06 -3.13 23.89
CA SER A 58 0.63 -4.34 24.35
C SER A 58 1.94 -4.54 23.58
N ILE A 59 2.85 -5.29 24.22
CA ILE A 59 4.12 -5.72 23.60
C ILE A 59 4.46 -7.12 24.12
N ARG A 60 4.88 -8.00 23.22
CA ARG A 60 5.33 -9.35 23.56
C ARG A 60 6.42 -9.83 22.60
N PRO A 61 7.25 -10.82 22.96
CA PRO A 61 8.14 -11.47 21.99
C PRO A 61 7.36 -12.02 20.80
N LEU A 62 7.96 -11.90 19.61
CA LEU A 62 7.47 -12.48 18.36
C LEU A 62 8.34 -13.69 18.02
N THR A 63 7.70 -14.86 17.87
CA THR A 63 8.40 -16.14 17.69
C THR A 63 7.85 -16.97 16.53
N ASN A 64 6.88 -16.42 15.77
CA ASN A 64 6.30 -17.06 14.59
C ASN A 64 7.13 -16.75 13.32
N ALA A 65 6.59 -17.09 12.13
CA ALA A 65 7.28 -16.91 10.84
C ALA A 65 7.58 -15.43 10.48
N ALA A 66 6.90 -14.48 11.12
CA ALA A 66 7.17 -13.06 10.91
C ALA A 66 8.43 -12.55 11.65
N ALA A 67 9.05 -13.37 12.50
CA ALA A 67 10.29 -13.01 13.19
C ALA A 67 11.47 -12.99 12.21
N LEU A 68 12.26 -11.92 12.23
CA LEU A 68 13.42 -11.75 11.35
C LEU A 68 14.68 -12.36 11.99
N PRO A 69 15.34 -13.34 11.34
CA PRO A 69 16.46 -14.09 11.92
C PRO A 69 17.68 -13.24 12.31
N SER A 70 17.98 -12.19 11.54
CA SER A 70 19.11 -11.31 11.81
C SER A 70 18.88 -10.37 13.01
N ALA A 71 17.65 -10.31 13.53
CA ALA A 71 17.35 -9.45 14.66
C ALA A 71 17.87 -10.03 15.98
N ALA A 72 18.34 -9.15 16.87
CA ALA A 72 18.60 -9.49 18.28
C ALA A 72 17.30 -9.65 19.06
N ARG A 73 16.24 -8.96 18.66
CA ARG A 73 14.91 -9.00 19.28
C ARG A 73 13.85 -8.81 18.22
N ASN A 74 12.82 -9.61 18.31
CA ASN A 74 11.58 -9.47 17.55
C ASN A 74 10.42 -9.30 18.53
N TRP A 75 9.59 -8.28 18.31
CA TRP A 75 8.40 -8.01 19.12
C TRP A 75 7.15 -7.93 18.24
N TYR A 76 6.07 -8.45 18.76
CA TYR A 76 4.71 -8.08 18.37
C TYR A 76 4.27 -6.91 19.24
N VAL A 77 3.70 -5.88 18.63
CA VAL A 77 3.26 -4.66 19.32
C VAL A 77 1.86 -4.31 18.86
N THR A 78 0.97 -3.96 19.80
CA THR A 78 -0.26 -3.24 19.47
C THR A 78 -0.13 -1.79 19.96
N TYR A 79 -0.63 -0.86 19.17
CA TYR A 79 -0.46 0.57 19.42
C TYR A 79 -1.66 1.38 18.93
N VAL A 80 -1.81 2.60 19.44
CA VAL A 80 -2.86 3.53 19.04
C VAL A 80 -2.43 4.30 17.80
N SER A 81 -3.31 4.35 16.79
CA SER A 81 -3.17 5.20 15.61
C SER A 81 -4.45 5.98 15.34
N GLU A 82 -4.43 6.80 14.29
CA GLU A 82 -5.61 7.48 13.76
C GLU A 82 -6.07 6.78 12.49
N GLY A 83 -7.29 6.26 12.51
CA GLY A 83 -7.89 5.50 11.42
C GLY A 83 -8.44 6.38 10.30
N ALA A 84 -9.06 5.72 9.31
CA ALA A 84 -9.63 6.34 8.11
C ALA A 84 -10.72 7.38 8.44
N THR A 85 -11.48 7.16 9.50
CA THR A 85 -12.54 8.07 9.96
C THR A 85 -12.06 9.18 10.91
N GLY A 86 -10.74 9.30 11.13
CA GLY A 86 -10.16 10.25 12.08
C GLY A 86 -10.24 9.83 13.55
N LYS A 87 -10.81 8.66 13.86
CA LYS A 87 -10.94 8.13 15.22
C LYS A 87 -9.68 7.36 15.64
N ALA A 88 -9.50 7.24 16.96
CA ALA A 88 -8.47 6.38 17.52
C ALA A 88 -8.77 4.91 17.23
N VAL A 89 -7.77 4.20 16.72
CA VAL A 89 -7.83 2.77 16.43
C VAL A 89 -6.64 2.05 17.06
N THR A 90 -6.83 0.78 17.44
CA THR A 90 -5.71 -0.08 17.81
C THR A 90 -5.20 -0.79 16.58
N VAL A 91 -3.90 -0.77 16.38
CA VAL A 91 -3.22 -1.40 15.22
C VAL A 91 -2.14 -2.32 15.74
N SER A 92 -1.91 -3.43 15.05
CA SER A 92 -0.82 -4.36 15.35
C SER A 92 0.35 -4.19 14.38
N GLY A 93 1.48 -4.80 14.75
CA GLY A 93 2.66 -4.84 13.91
C GLY A 93 3.86 -5.46 14.60
N THR A 94 5.00 -5.42 13.92
CA THR A 94 6.25 -6.02 14.39
C THR A 94 7.37 -5.00 14.53
N VAL A 95 8.29 -5.27 15.46
CA VAL A 95 9.54 -4.51 15.65
C VAL A 95 10.69 -5.48 15.68
N ALA A 96 11.68 -5.29 14.82
CA ALA A 96 12.92 -6.05 14.79
C ALA A 96 14.12 -5.13 15.05
N LEU A 97 14.93 -5.45 16.06
CA LEU A 97 16.09 -4.68 16.45
C LEU A 97 17.39 -5.39 16.00
N PRO A 98 18.33 -4.67 15.38
CA PRO A 98 19.57 -5.27 14.92
C PRO A 98 20.47 -5.74 16.07
N ARG A 99 21.39 -6.65 15.77
CA ARG A 99 22.40 -7.13 16.73
C ARG A 99 23.51 -6.12 16.96
N THR A 100 23.76 -5.24 15.97
CA THR A 100 24.78 -4.19 16.07
C THR A 100 24.38 -3.15 17.12
N PRO A 101 25.32 -2.61 17.88
CA PRO A 101 25.04 -1.48 18.78
C PRO A 101 24.44 -0.29 18.03
N PRO A 102 23.56 0.50 18.68
CA PRO A 102 23.02 1.69 18.05
C PRO A 102 24.13 2.73 17.84
N PRO A 103 24.19 3.37 16.67
CA PRO A 103 25.09 4.50 16.45
C PRO A 103 24.64 5.73 17.27
N PRO A 104 25.46 6.79 17.33
CA PRO A 104 25.02 8.07 17.86
C PRO A 104 23.70 8.52 17.22
N GLY A 105 22.72 8.86 18.02
CA GLY A 105 21.36 9.19 17.57
C GLY A 105 20.39 8.00 17.48
N GLY A 106 20.86 6.78 17.76
CA GLY A 106 20.06 5.54 17.74
C GLY A 106 20.03 4.84 16.38
N TRP A 107 19.47 3.64 16.35
CA TRP A 107 19.28 2.91 15.09
C TRP A 107 18.38 3.68 14.13
N PRO A 108 18.78 3.89 12.86
CA PRO A 108 17.87 4.40 11.85
C PRO A 108 16.74 3.41 11.61
N VAL A 109 15.56 3.90 11.24
CA VAL A 109 14.36 3.07 11.16
C VAL A 109 13.91 2.91 9.71
N ILE A 110 13.65 1.68 9.30
CA ILE A 110 12.83 1.34 8.15
C ILE A 110 11.43 1.02 8.66
N SER A 111 10.43 1.81 8.28
CA SER A 111 9.03 1.50 8.50
C SER A 111 8.47 0.87 7.23
N TRP A 112 8.29 -0.45 7.28
CA TRP A 112 7.80 -1.21 6.14
C TRP A 112 6.28 -1.18 6.09
N ALA A 113 5.79 -0.86 4.90
CA ALA A 113 4.39 -0.91 4.50
C ALA A 113 4.22 -2.09 3.54
N HIS A 114 3.48 -3.10 3.95
CA HIS A 114 3.33 -4.33 3.16
C HIS A 114 2.34 -4.17 2.00
N GLY A 115 2.48 -5.02 0.97
CA GLY A 115 1.51 -5.15 -0.12
C GLY A 115 0.27 -5.92 0.32
N THR A 116 -0.69 -6.06 -0.58
CA THR A 116 -1.98 -6.69 -0.30
C THR A 116 -1.84 -8.12 0.18
N THR A 117 -2.27 -8.38 1.40
CA THR A 117 -2.40 -9.73 1.99
C THR A 117 -3.85 -10.17 2.07
N GLY A 118 -4.78 -9.24 2.17
CA GLY A 118 -6.23 -9.43 2.31
C GLY A 118 -6.83 -8.37 3.21
N THR A 119 -8.09 -8.56 3.61
CA THR A 119 -8.80 -7.68 4.54
C THR A 119 -9.25 -8.40 5.82
N ALA A 120 -9.08 -9.73 5.90
CA ALA A 120 -9.37 -10.52 7.09
C ALA A 120 -8.19 -10.51 8.08
N ASP A 121 -8.49 -10.59 9.38
CA ASP A 121 -7.47 -10.57 10.47
C ASP A 121 -6.37 -11.61 10.31
N VAL A 122 -6.72 -12.80 9.79
CA VAL A 122 -5.77 -13.89 9.54
C VAL A 122 -4.68 -13.52 8.52
N CYS A 123 -4.89 -12.44 7.75
CA CYS A 123 -3.96 -11.96 6.74
C CYS A 123 -2.93 -10.95 7.26
N ALA A 124 -3.00 -10.60 8.55
CA ALA A 124 -2.04 -9.70 9.18
C ALA A 124 -0.61 -10.29 9.11
N PRO A 125 0.38 -9.60 8.53
CA PRO A 125 1.75 -10.11 8.45
C PRO A 125 2.34 -10.51 9.79
N SER A 126 2.00 -9.83 10.88
CA SER A 126 2.47 -10.17 12.22
C SER A 126 1.95 -11.52 12.74
N ALA A 127 0.87 -12.04 12.15
CA ALA A 127 0.28 -13.33 12.48
C ALA A 127 0.80 -14.49 11.62
N ASP A 128 1.76 -14.24 10.73
CA ASP A 128 2.23 -15.22 9.73
C ASP A 128 2.75 -16.51 10.36
N THR A 129 2.44 -17.61 9.67
CA THR A 129 2.96 -18.96 9.97
C THR A 129 3.48 -19.61 8.69
N PRO A 130 4.34 -20.65 8.75
CA PRO A 130 4.85 -21.29 7.54
C PRO A 130 3.79 -21.88 6.59
N THR A 131 2.58 -22.11 7.10
CA THR A 131 1.42 -22.56 6.33
C THR A 131 0.30 -21.54 6.30
N GLY A 132 0.60 -20.31 6.69
CA GLY A 132 -0.38 -19.21 6.73
C GLY A 132 -0.88 -18.82 5.34
N PRO A 133 -2.13 -18.33 5.22
CA PRO A 133 -2.74 -18.04 3.92
C PRO A 133 -2.10 -16.84 3.19
N ALA A 134 -1.28 -16.03 3.88
CA ALA A 134 -0.52 -14.91 3.30
C ALA A 134 0.99 -15.20 3.20
N HIS A 135 1.46 -16.38 3.66
CA HIS A 135 2.89 -16.71 3.79
C HIS A 135 3.69 -16.55 2.49
N ASP A 136 3.12 -16.92 1.37
CA ASP A 136 3.77 -16.77 0.04
C ASP A 136 4.26 -15.34 -0.24
N TYR A 137 3.50 -14.34 0.18
CA TYR A 137 3.88 -12.95 0.03
C TYR A 137 4.75 -12.47 1.20
N VAL A 138 4.35 -12.77 2.43
CA VAL A 138 5.03 -12.31 3.65
C VAL A 138 6.46 -12.80 3.70
N SER A 139 6.73 -14.06 3.33
CA SER A 139 8.07 -14.64 3.31
C SER A 139 9.02 -13.97 2.30
N ILE A 140 8.50 -13.56 1.13
CA ILE A 140 9.29 -12.80 0.14
C ILE A 140 9.71 -11.45 0.73
N ALA A 141 8.78 -10.73 1.34
CA ALA A 141 9.07 -9.45 1.98
C ALA A 141 10.03 -9.62 3.17
N ALA A 142 9.83 -10.65 4.00
CA ALA A 142 10.65 -10.93 5.18
C ALA A 142 12.14 -11.07 4.84
N THR A 143 12.50 -11.67 3.71
CA THR A 143 13.89 -11.79 3.24
C THR A 143 14.54 -10.40 3.07
N THR A 144 13.82 -9.45 2.46
CA THR A 144 14.31 -8.08 2.28
C THR A 144 14.33 -7.31 3.61
N LEU A 145 13.35 -7.52 4.48
CA LEU A 145 13.31 -6.90 5.81
C LEU A 145 14.48 -7.40 6.68
N ASP A 146 14.80 -8.67 6.62
CA ASP A 146 15.93 -9.24 7.34
C ASP A 146 17.27 -8.67 6.84
N ALA A 147 17.39 -8.42 5.53
CA ALA A 147 18.55 -7.75 4.95
C ALA A 147 18.72 -6.32 5.48
N TRP A 148 17.63 -5.56 5.72
CA TRP A 148 17.69 -4.25 6.38
C TRP A 148 18.20 -4.37 7.82
N VAL A 149 17.68 -5.34 8.59
CA VAL A 149 18.12 -5.59 9.97
C VAL A 149 19.61 -5.92 10.01
N ALA A 150 20.09 -6.79 9.12
CA ALA A 150 21.49 -7.17 9.00
C ALA A 150 22.42 -5.96 8.68
N ARG A 151 21.87 -4.91 8.05
CA ARG A 151 22.59 -3.65 7.76
C ARG A 151 22.49 -2.61 8.89
N GLY A 152 21.97 -2.98 10.07
CA GLY A 152 21.96 -2.16 11.27
C GLY A 152 20.75 -1.19 11.35
N PHE A 153 19.68 -1.43 10.61
CA PHE A 153 18.43 -0.69 10.74
C PHE A 153 17.50 -1.39 11.73
N ALA A 154 16.83 -0.63 12.57
CA ALA A 154 15.62 -1.12 13.22
C ALA A 154 14.53 -1.19 12.15
N VAL A 155 13.87 -2.34 12.04
CA VAL A 155 12.79 -2.56 11.08
C VAL A 155 11.48 -2.64 11.85
N VAL A 156 10.51 -1.84 11.46
CA VAL A 156 9.15 -1.89 11.98
C VAL A 156 8.18 -2.12 10.83
N GLN A 157 7.15 -2.92 11.07
CA GLN A 157 6.12 -3.20 10.08
C GLN A 157 4.76 -3.08 10.75
N THR A 158 3.90 -2.22 10.22
CA THR A 158 2.48 -2.16 10.60
C THR A 158 1.68 -3.22 9.87
N ASP A 159 0.66 -3.77 10.52
CA ASP A 159 -0.34 -4.61 9.83
C ASP A 159 -1.46 -3.76 9.18
N TYR A 160 -1.46 -2.43 9.41
CA TYR A 160 -2.51 -1.47 9.11
C TYR A 160 -3.76 -1.57 10.03
N GLU A 161 -4.63 -0.57 9.94
CA GLU A 161 -5.93 -0.53 10.60
C GLU A 161 -6.79 -1.73 10.16
N GLY A 162 -7.42 -2.42 11.11
CA GLY A 162 -8.37 -3.49 10.84
C GLY A 162 -7.77 -4.78 10.27
N LEU A 163 -6.44 -4.97 10.35
CA LEU A 163 -5.78 -6.25 10.09
C LEU A 163 -5.18 -6.79 11.39
N GLY A 164 -5.68 -7.94 11.86
CA GLY A 164 -5.26 -8.55 13.12
C GLY A 164 -5.71 -7.78 14.35
N THR A 165 -6.61 -6.83 14.20
CA THR A 165 -7.18 -5.98 15.25
C THR A 165 -8.63 -5.63 14.91
N PRO A 166 -9.48 -5.30 15.91
CA PRO A 166 -10.90 -5.04 15.65
C PRO A 166 -11.17 -3.95 14.61
N GLY A 167 -12.16 -4.18 13.78
CA GLY A 167 -12.60 -3.30 12.69
C GLY A 167 -12.32 -3.88 11.30
N GLU A 168 -12.92 -3.31 10.27
CA GLU A 168 -12.59 -3.68 8.88
C GLU A 168 -11.37 -2.88 8.40
N HIS A 169 -10.54 -3.52 7.57
CA HIS A 169 -9.36 -2.89 6.98
C HIS A 169 -9.77 -1.88 5.90
N PRO A 170 -9.49 -0.55 6.06
CA PRO A 170 -9.79 0.45 5.06
C PRO A 170 -8.74 0.39 3.92
N TYR A 171 -8.79 -0.73 3.19
CA TYR A 171 -7.85 -1.03 2.11
C TYR A 171 -7.67 0.14 1.15
N MET A 172 -6.42 0.49 0.83
CA MET A 172 -6.03 1.63 0.00
C MET A 172 -6.47 3.02 0.53
N ASN A 173 -6.83 3.15 1.82
CA ASN A 173 -6.99 4.47 2.42
C ASN A 173 -5.62 5.08 2.72
N GLY A 174 -5.23 6.09 1.93
CA GLY A 174 -3.89 6.67 2.01
C GLY A 174 -3.59 7.34 3.34
N ARG A 175 -4.58 8.03 3.94
CA ARG A 175 -4.42 8.71 5.24
C ARG A 175 -4.24 7.70 6.38
N SER A 176 -5.10 6.71 6.49
CA SER A 176 -5.00 5.67 7.52
C SER A 176 -3.67 4.92 7.39
N ALA A 177 -3.31 4.48 6.18
CA ALA A 177 -2.07 3.77 5.93
C ALA A 177 -0.83 4.60 6.32
N ALA A 178 -0.76 5.88 5.92
CA ALA A 178 0.34 6.77 6.31
C ALA A 178 0.42 6.98 7.83
N ASN A 179 -0.73 7.12 8.49
CA ASN A 179 -0.80 7.26 9.94
C ASN A 179 -0.25 6.02 10.65
N THR A 180 -0.67 4.82 10.25
CA THR A 180 -0.23 3.58 10.89
C THR A 180 1.26 3.32 10.68
N VAL A 181 1.80 3.60 9.48
CA VAL A 181 3.24 3.52 9.18
C VAL A 181 4.05 4.46 10.08
N LEU A 182 3.59 5.70 10.28
CA LEU A 182 4.25 6.69 11.12
C LEU A 182 4.13 6.33 12.61
N ASP A 183 2.94 5.96 13.07
CA ASP A 183 2.68 5.70 14.50
C ASP A 183 3.36 4.41 14.98
N MET A 184 3.63 3.45 14.08
CA MET A 184 4.46 2.28 14.36
C MET A 184 5.90 2.68 14.73
N VAL A 185 6.48 3.67 14.06
CA VAL A 185 7.80 4.22 14.43
C VAL A 185 7.76 4.83 15.83
N ARG A 186 6.68 5.56 16.17
CA ARG A 186 6.49 6.12 17.51
C ARG A 186 6.38 5.04 18.58
N ALA A 187 5.58 4.00 18.30
CA ALA A 187 5.41 2.87 19.20
C ALA A 187 6.75 2.15 19.44
N ALA A 188 7.50 1.85 18.39
CA ALA A 188 8.81 1.23 18.50
C ALA A 188 9.78 2.06 19.35
N ARG A 189 9.83 3.38 19.17
CA ARG A 189 10.67 4.28 19.99
C ARG A 189 10.23 4.37 21.45
N ARG A 190 8.96 4.15 21.75
CA ARG A 190 8.46 4.02 23.13
C ARG A 190 8.86 2.69 23.73
N ALA A 191 8.90 1.61 22.93
CA ALA A 191 9.37 0.29 23.37
C ALA A 191 10.88 0.28 23.66
N ASP A 192 11.69 0.97 22.83
CA ASP A 192 13.13 1.05 23.02
C ASP A 192 13.68 2.42 22.58
N ARG A 193 14.20 3.18 23.54
CA ARG A 193 14.76 4.52 23.31
C ARG A 193 16.04 4.54 22.49
N ARG A 194 16.67 3.41 22.25
CA ARG A 194 17.83 3.26 21.36
C ARG A 194 17.45 3.34 19.87
N ILE A 195 16.16 3.20 19.53
CA ILE A 195 15.64 3.46 18.18
C ILE A 195 15.73 4.96 17.91
N GLY A 196 16.36 5.33 16.81
CA GLY A 196 16.59 6.73 16.41
C GLY A 196 15.30 7.45 16.01
N ARG A 197 15.39 8.78 15.81
CA ARG A 197 14.27 9.62 15.38
C ARG A 197 14.11 9.63 13.87
N ASP A 198 15.19 9.35 13.14
CA ASP A 198 15.22 9.36 11.67
C ASP A 198 14.69 8.04 11.13
N TRP A 199 13.69 8.13 10.27
CA TRP A 199 13.04 6.99 9.68
C TRP A 199 12.78 7.18 8.19
N PHE A 200 12.58 6.07 7.50
CA PHE A 200 12.24 5.98 6.08
C PHE A 200 10.98 5.15 5.92
N ALA A 201 10.03 5.64 5.12
CA ALA A 201 8.87 4.86 4.71
C ALA A 201 9.30 4.00 3.51
N VAL A 202 9.18 2.69 3.63
CA VAL A 202 9.51 1.75 2.55
C VAL A 202 8.33 0.83 2.36
N GLY A 203 7.84 0.66 1.13
CA GLY A 203 6.68 -0.20 0.94
C GLY A 203 6.52 -0.68 -0.49
N HIS A 204 5.77 -1.77 -0.63
CA HIS A 204 5.53 -2.47 -1.90
C HIS A 204 4.04 -2.53 -2.23
N SER A 205 3.66 -2.26 -3.48
CA SER A 205 2.29 -2.39 -3.99
C SER A 205 1.31 -1.48 -3.20
N GLN A 206 0.32 -2.02 -2.46
CA GLN A 206 -0.46 -1.27 -1.46
C GLN A 206 0.45 -0.47 -0.52
N GLY A 207 1.55 -1.07 -0.08
CA GLY A 207 2.53 -0.41 0.78
C GLY A 207 3.35 0.66 0.05
N GLY A 208 3.56 0.53 -1.25
CA GLY A 208 4.12 1.58 -2.10
C GLY A 208 3.22 2.82 -2.10
N HIS A 209 1.92 2.63 -2.24
CA HIS A 209 0.92 3.68 -2.07
C HIS A 209 1.00 4.30 -0.66
N ALA A 210 1.04 3.48 0.40
CA ALA A 210 1.16 3.97 1.76
C ALA A 210 2.43 4.80 1.99
N ALA A 211 3.57 4.41 1.40
CA ALA A 211 4.82 5.15 1.47
C ALA A 211 4.74 6.51 0.76
N LEU A 212 4.03 6.61 -0.37
CA LEU A 212 3.76 7.88 -1.04
C LEU A 212 2.90 8.81 -0.18
N PHE A 213 1.82 8.32 0.41
CA PHE A 213 1.00 9.11 1.33
C PHE A 213 1.75 9.51 2.60
N ALA A 214 2.66 8.66 3.10
CA ALA A 214 3.57 9.06 4.19
C ALA A 214 4.53 10.18 3.77
N ALA A 215 5.01 10.18 2.51
CA ALA A 215 5.92 11.18 1.98
C ALA A 215 5.29 12.58 1.84
N VAL A 216 3.96 12.69 1.80
CA VAL A 216 3.23 13.96 1.74
C VAL A 216 2.65 14.38 3.08
N ALA A 217 2.55 13.45 4.04
CA ALA A 217 1.93 13.74 5.33
C ALA A 217 2.65 14.87 6.06
N GLU A 218 1.86 15.82 6.56
CA GLU A 218 2.40 16.85 7.46
C GLU A 218 2.84 16.22 8.76
N THR A 219 4.17 16.13 8.92
CA THR A 219 4.72 15.59 10.15
C THR A 219 4.87 16.66 11.22
N GLY A 220 4.28 17.86 11.13
CA GLY A 220 4.39 18.96 12.11
C GLY A 220 4.85 18.61 13.55
N ARG A 221 5.33 17.41 13.73
CA ARG A 221 5.69 16.69 14.93
C ARG A 221 7.18 16.42 14.96
N THR A 222 7.81 16.94 15.99
CA THR A 222 9.27 16.91 16.18
C THR A 222 9.77 15.59 16.82
N ASP A 223 8.87 14.65 17.15
CA ASP A 223 9.21 13.41 17.86
C ASP A 223 9.91 12.36 16.99
N VAL A 224 9.56 12.28 15.70
CA VAL A 224 10.21 11.45 14.67
C VAL A 224 10.35 12.23 13.37
N ARG A 225 11.35 11.91 12.56
CA ARG A 225 11.67 12.65 11.32
C ARG A 225 11.67 11.70 10.13
N LEU A 226 10.70 11.83 9.25
CA LEU A 226 10.75 11.17 7.95
C LEU A 226 11.85 11.80 7.12
N ARG A 227 12.79 10.99 6.62
CA ARG A 227 13.95 11.45 5.84
C ARG A 227 13.82 11.15 4.36
N GLY A 228 13.04 10.15 4.00
CA GLY A 228 12.79 9.75 2.62
C GLY A 228 11.78 8.64 2.54
N ALA A 229 11.30 8.38 1.33
CA ALA A 229 10.38 7.28 1.03
C ALA A 229 10.91 6.41 -0.11
N VAL A 230 10.61 5.12 -0.05
CA VAL A 230 10.86 4.15 -1.12
C VAL A 230 9.54 3.47 -1.45
N SER A 231 9.07 3.66 -2.66
CA SER A 231 7.79 3.16 -3.16
C SER A 231 8.05 2.15 -4.27
N ILE A 232 7.81 0.87 -3.98
CA ILE A 232 8.13 -0.26 -4.86
C ILE A 232 6.84 -0.72 -5.53
N ALA A 233 6.79 -0.70 -6.87
CA ALA A 233 5.63 -1.11 -7.66
C ALA A 233 4.30 -0.55 -7.10
N PRO A 234 4.19 0.78 -6.89
CA PRO A 234 3.09 1.39 -6.13
C PRO A 234 1.73 1.23 -6.81
N GLY A 235 0.77 0.68 -6.08
CA GLY A 235 -0.63 0.66 -6.50
C GLY A 235 -1.30 2.03 -6.36
N GLY A 236 -2.56 2.12 -6.81
CA GLY A 236 -3.45 3.24 -6.53
C GLY A 236 -3.70 4.20 -7.68
N TRP A 237 -2.84 4.30 -8.68
CA TRP A 237 -3.10 5.14 -9.85
C TRP A 237 -4.23 4.53 -10.69
N GLY A 238 -5.26 5.35 -10.98
CA GLY A 238 -6.44 4.89 -11.72
C GLY A 238 -7.37 3.96 -10.91
N LEU A 239 -7.24 3.95 -9.60
CA LEU A 239 -8.02 3.09 -8.70
C LEU A 239 -9.53 3.27 -8.88
N SER A 240 -9.99 4.50 -9.13
CA SER A 240 -11.40 4.82 -9.39
C SER A 240 -11.95 4.19 -10.67
N GLN A 241 -11.09 3.73 -11.57
CA GLN A 241 -11.50 3.08 -12.82
C GLN A 241 -11.70 1.57 -12.67
N THR A 242 -11.29 0.97 -11.53
CA THR A 242 -11.35 -0.48 -11.35
C THR A 242 -12.78 -1.03 -11.48
N ALA A 243 -13.75 -0.48 -10.75
CA ALA A 243 -15.13 -0.95 -10.81
C ALA A 243 -15.80 -0.64 -12.17
N PRO A 244 -15.68 0.57 -12.77
CA PRO A 244 -16.14 0.82 -14.15
C PRO A 244 -15.51 -0.13 -15.19
N TYR A 245 -14.21 -0.46 -15.05
CA TYR A 245 -13.53 -1.39 -15.94
C TYR A 245 -14.11 -2.81 -15.85
N ILE A 246 -14.36 -3.31 -14.63
CA ILE A 246 -15.05 -4.59 -14.43
C ILE A 246 -16.45 -4.53 -15.04
N GLN A 247 -17.21 -3.47 -14.81
CA GLN A 247 -18.57 -3.31 -15.33
C GLN A 247 -18.61 -3.30 -16.88
N SER A 248 -17.55 -2.79 -17.52
CA SER A 248 -17.45 -2.74 -18.98
C SER A 248 -17.29 -4.12 -19.63
N GLY A 249 -16.86 -5.14 -18.87
CA GLY A 249 -16.58 -6.48 -19.39
C GLY A 249 -15.46 -6.57 -20.41
N GLN A 250 -14.60 -5.55 -20.49
CA GLN A 250 -13.47 -5.54 -21.44
C GLN A 250 -12.46 -6.66 -21.11
N PRO A 251 -11.70 -7.14 -22.10
CA PRO A 251 -10.65 -8.14 -21.87
C PRO A 251 -9.66 -7.70 -20.80
N GLY A 252 -9.37 -8.57 -19.84
CA GLY A 252 -8.51 -8.28 -18.68
C GLY A 252 -9.27 -7.83 -17.43
N ALA A 253 -10.56 -7.51 -17.52
CA ALA A 253 -11.38 -7.14 -16.38
C ALA A 253 -11.48 -8.25 -15.32
N GLU A 254 -11.37 -9.52 -15.76
CA GLU A 254 -11.35 -10.70 -14.88
C GLU A 254 -10.22 -10.64 -13.82
N TYR A 255 -9.07 -10.06 -14.17
CA TYR A 255 -7.97 -9.88 -13.19
C TYR A 255 -8.29 -8.83 -12.12
N ALA A 256 -9.09 -7.83 -12.48
CA ALA A 256 -9.51 -6.78 -11.56
C ALA A 256 -10.56 -7.27 -10.54
N VAL A 257 -11.38 -8.28 -10.91
CA VAL A 257 -12.40 -8.87 -10.00
C VAL A 257 -11.76 -9.39 -8.72
N ALA A 258 -10.53 -9.92 -8.78
CA ALA A 258 -9.81 -10.43 -7.61
C ALA A 258 -9.46 -9.36 -6.56
N PHE A 259 -9.48 -8.07 -6.92
CA PHE A 259 -9.25 -6.97 -5.99
C PHE A 259 -10.54 -6.24 -5.59
N LEU A 260 -11.64 -6.48 -6.30
CA LEU A 260 -12.89 -5.80 -6.06
C LEU A 260 -13.40 -5.94 -4.61
N PRO A 261 -13.45 -7.14 -3.99
CA PRO A 261 -13.96 -7.26 -2.63
C PRO A 261 -13.11 -6.51 -1.60
N THR A 262 -11.78 -6.49 -1.75
CA THR A 262 -10.90 -5.72 -0.85
C THR A 262 -11.14 -4.22 -1.00
N LEU A 263 -11.39 -3.72 -2.22
CA LEU A 263 -11.74 -2.32 -2.48
C LEU A 263 -13.11 -1.96 -1.92
N LEU A 264 -14.10 -2.82 -2.08
CA LEU A 264 -15.46 -2.61 -1.57
C LEU A 264 -15.49 -2.59 -0.04
N ILE A 265 -14.88 -3.57 0.61
CA ILE A 265 -14.77 -3.67 2.07
C ILE A 265 -14.01 -2.45 2.61
N GLY A 266 -12.86 -2.15 2.01
CA GLY A 266 -12.02 -1.03 2.42
C GLY A 266 -12.69 0.33 2.25
N ALA A 267 -13.43 0.52 1.16
CA ALA A 267 -14.19 1.73 0.93
C ALA A 267 -15.35 1.88 1.93
N ALA A 268 -16.12 0.81 2.17
CA ALA A 268 -17.22 0.82 3.13
C ALA A 268 -16.77 1.06 4.58
N ALA A 269 -15.57 0.57 4.95
CA ALA A 269 -14.97 0.82 6.26
C ALA A 269 -14.68 2.31 6.51
N ALA A 270 -14.40 3.07 5.45
CA ALA A 270 -14.04 4.49 5.52
C ALA A 270 -15.20 5.43 5.15
N ASP A 271 -16.08 5.02 4.25
CA ASP A 271 -17.19 5.80 3.72
C ASP A 271 -18.50 4.99 3.76
N PRO A 272 -19.42 5.30 4.68
CA PRO A 272 -20.67 4.57 4.83
C PRO A 272 -21.66 4.75 3.66
N SER A 273 -21.37 5.64 2.70
CA SER A 273 -22.17 5.76 1.47
C SER A 273 -21.88 4.62 0.48
N VAL A 274 -20.75 3.91 0.63
CA VAL A 274 -20.44 2.71 -0.15
C VAL A 274 -21.15 1.50 0.47
N LYS A 275 -21.97 0.83 -0.34
CA LYS A 275 -22.80 -0.31 0.08
C LYS A 275 -22.46 -1.56 -0.74
N PRO A 276 -21.44 -2.34 -0.34
CA PRO A 276 -20.98 -3.48 -1.12
C PRO A 276 -22.08 -4.49 -1.49
N ASP A 277 -22.99 -4.77 -0.53
CA ASP A 277 -24.07 -5.76 -0.70
C ASP A 277 -25.14 -5.29 -1.70
N GLU A 278 -25.28 -3.98 -1.94
CA GLU A 278 -26.21 -3.42 -2.92
C GLU A 278 -25.60 -3.41 -4.35
N LEU A 279 -24.27 -3.53 -4.47
CA LEU A 279 -23.56 -3.46 -5.75
C LEU A 279 -23.42 -4.82 -6.42
N LEU A 280 -23.26 -5.89 -5.63
CA LEU A 280 -22.92 -7.21 -6.16
C LEU A 280 -24.17 -8.09 -6.36
N THR A 281 -24.14 -8.89 -7.44
CA THR A 281 -25.17 -9.93 -7.66
C THR A 281 -25.03 -11.05 -6.62
N GLN A 282 -26.05 -11.91 -6.53
CA GLN A 282 -25.96 -13.14 -5.73
C GLN A 282 -24.84 -14.07 -6.19
N VAL A 283 -24.50 -14.08 -7.49
CA VAL A 283 -23.39 -14.86 -8.04
C VAL A 283 -22.05 -14.33 -7.51
N ALA A 284 -21.92 -13.02 -7.34
CA ALA A 284 -20.71 -12.37 -6.89
C ALA A 284 -20.64 -12.15 -5.35
N ALA A 285 -21.73 -12.37 -4.62
CA ALA A 285 -21.76 -12.25 -3.16
C ALA A 285 -20.68 -13.06 -2.42
N PRO A 286 -20.28 -14.27 -2.89
CA PRO A 286 -19.15 -15.01 -2.29
C PRO A 286 -17.84 -14.25 -2.26
N LEU A 287 -17.62 -13.25 -3.13
CA LEU A 287 -16.42 -12.39 -3.10
C LEU A 287 -16.30 -11.63 -1.77
N LEU A 288 -17.39 -11.06 -1.26
CA LEU A 288 -17.37 -10.33 0.02
C LEU A 288 -17.08 -11.26 1.19
N THR A 289 -17.67 -12.46 1.18
CA THR A 289 -17.37 -13.49 2.18
C THR A 289 -15.88 -13.86 2.15
N ALA A 290 -15.35 -14.15 0.95
CA ALA A 290 -13.92 -14.46 0.77
C ALA A 290 -13.02 -13.30 1.23
N GLY A 291 -13.39 -12.05 0.93
CA GLY A 291 -12.66 -10.87 1.40
C GLY A 291 -12.66 -10.74 2.93
N ARG A 292 -13.80 -10.99 3.59
CA ARG A 292 -13.92 -10.88 5.05
C ARG A 292 -13.30 -12.04 5.84
N THR A 293 -13.10 -13.19 5.22
CA THR A 293 -12.66 -14.40 5.94
C THR A 293 -11.35 -15.00 5.44
N GLY A 294 -10.94 -14.68 4.21
CA GLY A 294 -9.76 -15.21 3.55
C GLY A 294 -8.75 -14.14 3.16
N CYS A 295 -7.59 -14.58 2.74
CA CYS A 295 -6.54 -13.71 2.23
C CYS A 295 -6.59 -13.61 0.70
N GLN A 296 -5.72 -12.79 0.12
CA GLN A 296 -5.77 -12.47 -1.32
C GLN A 296 -5.69 -13.70 -2.23
N ALA A 297 -5.04 -14.78 -1.80
CA ALA A 297 -5.01 -16.04 -2.56
C ALA A 297 -6.41 -16.66 -2.68
N GLN A 298 -7.12 -16.81 -1.55
CA GLN A 298 -8.49 -17.35 -1.50
C GLN A 298 -9.48 -16.44 -2.24
N VAL A 299 -9.33 -15.13 -2.13
CA VAL A 299 -10.14 -14.17 -2.90
C VAL A 299 -9.97 -14.38 -4.41
N ARG A 300 -8.75 -14.62 -4.88
CA ARG A 300 -8.47 -14.91 -6.28
C ARG A 300 -9.10 -16.22 -6.77
N GLU A 301 -9.08 -17.25 -5.93
CA GLU A 301 -9.71 -18.54 -6.23
C GLU A 301 -11.23 -18.38 -6.45
N VAL A 302 -11.89 -17.64 -5.54
CA VAL A 302 -13.33 -17.35 -5.68
C VAL A 302 -13.60 -16.48 -6.90
N ALA A 303 -12.78 -15.45 -7.12
CA ALA A 303 -12.94 -14.53 -8.26
C ALA A 303 -12.81 -15.25 -9.64
N ALA A 304 -11.94 -16.25 -9.73
CA ALA A 304 -11.73 -17.02 -10.95
C ALA A 304 -13.00 -17.80 -11.40
N GLY A 305 -13.91 -18.08 -10.47
CA GLY A 305 -15.19 -18.76 -10.77
C GLY A 305 -16.34 -17.81 -11.11
N ILE A 306 -16.14 -16.49 -11.10
CA ILE A 306 -17.21 -15.51 -11.27
C ILE A 306 -17.10 -14.84 -12.64
N PRO A 307 -18.09 -15.05 -13.56
CA PRO A 307 -18.10 -14.33 -14.83
C PRO A 307 -18.19 -12.81 -14.62
N VAL A 308 -17.40 -12.05 -15.38
CA VAL A 308 -17.28 -10.60 -15.23
C VAL A 308 -18.63 -9.88 -15.40
N ASP A 309 -19.46 -10.36 -16.35
CA ASP A 309 -20.79 -9.84 -16.62
C ASP A 309 -21.82 -10.15 -15.51
N LYS A 310 -21.46 -10.99 -14.55
CA LYS A 310 -22.28 -11.35 -13.37
C LYS A 310 -21.80 -10.71 -12.08
N VAL A 311 -20.83 -9.81 -12.11
CA VAL A 311 -20.28 -9.20 -10.90
C VAL A 311 -21.25 -8.19 -10.32
N PHE A 312 -21.67 -7.19 -11.10
CA PHE A 312 -22.51 -6.11 -10.60
C PHE A 312 -23.99 -6.32 -10.93
N VAL A 313 -24.84 -5.87 -10.00
CA VAL A 313 -26.29 -5.78 -10.26
C VAL A 313 -26.52 -4.85 -11.46
N PRO A 314 -27.45 -5.20 -12.38
CA PRO A 314 -27.80 -4.32 -13.48
C PRO A 314 -28.22 -2.92 -12.99
N GLY A 315 -27.56 -1.89 -13.48
CA GLY A 315 -27.83 -0.49 -13.07
C GLY A 315 -27.23 -0.12 -11.71
N ALA A 316 -26.31 -0.90 -11.15
CA ALA A 316 -25.62 -0.57 -9.90
C ALA A 316 -24.99 0.84 -9.95
N ASP A 317 -25.27 1.67 -8.94
CA ASP A 317 -24.64 2.99 -8.81
C ASP A 317 -23.22 2.85 -8.23
N LEU A 318 -22.24 2.86 -9.12
CA LEU A 318 -20.82 2.85 -8.74
C LEU A 318 -20.30 4.23 -8.32
N GLY A 319 -21.13 5.27 -8.34
CA GLY A 319 -20.75 6.66 -8.05
C GLY A 319 -20.09 6.84 -6.69
N PRO A 320 -20.68 6.38 -5.57
CA PRO A 320 -20.07 6.49 -4.24
C PRO A 320 -18.70 5.84 -4.18
N LEU A 321 -18.57 4.58 -4.64
CA LEU A 321 -17.30 3.85 -4.68
C LEU A 321 -16.26 4.58 -5.53
N THR A 322 -16.61 5.00 -6.74
CA THR A 322 -15.71 5.69 -7.67
C THR A 322 -15.21 7.01 -7.07
N ARG A 323 -16.08 7.81 -6.42
CA ARG A 323 -15.68 9.06 -5.76
C ARG A 323 -14.72 8.78 -4.60
N TYR A 324 -15.02 7.80 -3.75
CA TYR A 324 -14.13 7.40 -2.65
C TYR A 324 -12.77 6.96 -3.19
N LEU A 325 -12.72 6.01 -4.11
CA LEU A 325 -11.48 5.50 -4.68
C LEU A 325 -10.64 6.59 -5.36
N ARG A 326 -11.28 7.54 -6.06
CA ARG A 326 -10.60 8.69 -6.65
C ARG A 326 -9.91 9.55 -5.60
N SER A 327 -10.50 9.73 -4.44
CA SER A 327 -9.89 10.47 -3.33
C SER A 327 -8.67 9.77 -2.71
N GLN A 328 -8.49 8.47 -3.01
CA GLN A 328 -7.37 7.68 -2.54
C GLN A 328 -6.27 7.51 -3.61
N GLU A 329 -6.45 8.02 -4.81
CA GLU A 329 -5.43 7.95 -5.85
C GLU A 329 -4.21 8.83 -5.51
N PRO A 330 -2.98 8.37 -5.76
CA PRO A 330 -1.76 9.15 -5.53
C PRO A 330 -1.56 10.21 -6.64
N VAL A 331 -2.60 10.98 -6.94
CA VAL A 331 -2.63 12.04 -7.97
C VAL A 331 -2.43 13.40 -7.33
N GLY A 332 -1.60 14.25 -7.92
CA GLY A 332 -1.36 15.61 -7.45
C GLY A 332 -0.58 15.68 -6.13
N LEU A 333 0.10 14.62 -5.73
CA LEU A 333 0.85 14.57 -4.49
C LEU A 333 2.05 15.52 -4.52
N THR A 334 2.17 16.37 -3.50
CA THR A 334 3.36 17.21 -3.29
C THR A 334 4.28 16.55 -2.27
N LEU A 335 5.30 15.85 -2.75
CA LEU A 335 6.24 15.11 -1.91
C LEU A 335 7.08 16.07 -1.04
N ARG A 336 7.15 15.81 0.26
CA ARG A 336 7.90 16.63 1.23
C ARG A 336 9.31 16.11 1.50
N VAL A 337 9.58 14.88 1.10
CA VAL A 337 10.88 14.20 1.27
C VAL A 337 11.33 13.58 -0.05
N PRO A 338 12.66 13.39 -0.26
CA PRO A 338 13.13 12.62 -1.39
C PRO A 338 12.46 11.25 -1.46
N THR A 339 12.03 10.85 -2.64
CA THR A 339 11.27 9.60 -2.85
C THR A 339 11.88 8.80 -3.98
N LEU A 340 12.20 7.53 -3.72
CA LEU A 340 12.57 6.57 -4.74
C LEU A 340 11.32 5.79 -5.14
N VAL A 341 11.05 5.73 -6.45
CA VAL A 341 10.04 4.87 -7.05
C VAL A 341 10.75 3.77 -7.81
N ALA A 342 10.38 2.51 -7.57
CA ALA A 342 10.98 1.33 -8.20
C ALA A 342 9.91 0.54 -8.95
N GLN A 343 10.14 0.17 -10.22
CA GLN A 343 9.15 -0.50 -11.06
C GLN A 343 9.79 -1.57 -11.94
N GLY A 344 9.15 -2.74 -12.02
CA GLY A 344 9.53 -3.79 -12.94
C GLY A 344 8.81 -3.68 -14.30
N THR A 345 9.48 -4.01 -15.42
CA THR A 345 8.87 -3.95 -16.75
C THR A 345 7.95 -5.13 -17.06
N ALA A 346 8.10 -6.25 -16.35
CA ALA A 346 7.24 -7.44 -16.47
C ALA A 346 6.11 -7.47 -15.42
N ASP A 347 5.89 -6.36 -14.70
CA ASP A 347 4.80 -6.24 -13.72
C ASP A 347 3.44 -6.16 -14.44
N VAL A 348 2.61 -7.20 -14.24
CA VAL A 348 1.27 -7.29 -14.82
C VAL A 348 0.17 -6.85 -13.85
N LEU A 349 0.49 -6.61 -12.58
CA LEU A 349 -0.47 -6.14 -11.57
C LEU A 349 -0.49 -4.61 -11.48
N VAL A 350 0.69 -4.00 -11.46
CA VAL A 350 0.88 -2.55 -11.56
C VAL A 350 1.76 -2.30 -12.77
N SER A 351 1.15 -1.93 -13.88
CA SER A 351 1.90 -1.77 -15.14
C SER A 351 2.92 -0.64 -15.05
N LYS A 352 4.07 -0.83 -15.72
CA LYS A 352 5.07 0.24 -15.84
C LYS A 352 4.46 1.54 -16.40
N ALA A 353 3.56 1.43 -17.39
CA ALA A 353 2.90 2.59 -17.99
C ALA A 353 2.11 3.40 -16.96
N THR A 354 1.41 2.72 -16.04
CA THR A 354 0.68 3.35 -14.93
C THR A 354 1.64 4.08 -13.98
N THR A 355 2.76 3.44 -13.65
CA THR A 355 3.78 4.06 -12.78
C THR A 355 4.48 5.22 -13.47
N ASP A 356 4.73 5.15 -14.78
CA ASP A 356 5.30 6.27 -15.56
C ASP A 356 4.41 7.53 -15.47
N LEU A 357 3.08 7.37 -15.62
CA LEU A 357 2.13 8.47 -15.48
C LEU A 357 2.14 9.07 -14.07
N MET A 358 2.18 8.23 -13.05
CA MET A 358 2.26 8.67 -11.66
C MET A 358 3.56 9.42 -11.36
N VAL A 359 4.70 8.95 -11.85
CA VAL A 359 5.99 9.63 -11.70
C VAL A 359 5.99 10.96 -12.44
N ALA A 360 5.43 11.02 -13.64
CA ALA A 360 5.31 12.27 -14.40
C ALA A 360 4.47 13.31 -13.65
N ASP A 361 3.35 12.91 -13.02
CA ASP A 361 2.54 13.81 -12.18
C ASP A 361 3.32 14.32 -10.97
N MET A 362 4.07 13.47 -10.28
CA MET A 362 4.91 13.86 -9.15
C MET A 362 6.02 14.82 -9.57
N CYS A 363 6.64 14.61 -10.72
CA CYS A 363 7.65 15.50 -11.30
C CYS A 363 7.06 16.88 -11.62
N ALA A 364 5.85 16.93 -12.19
CA ALA A 364 5.16 18.19 -12.49
C ALA A 364 4.85 19.01 -11.21
N LYS A 365 4.83 18.39 -10.04
CA LYS A 365 4.68 19.05 -8.73
C LYS A 365 6.03 19.36 -8.06
N ALA A 366 7.12 19.45 -8.83
CA ALA A 366 8.48 19.65 -8.32
C ALA A 366 8.92 18.61 -7.29
N GLY A 367 8.42 17.39 -7.40
CA GLY A 367 8.79 16.26 -6.55
C GLY A 367 10.27 15.90 -6.70
N LYS A 368 10.93 15.55 -5.59
CA LYS A 368 12.30 15.00 -5.59
C LYS A 368 12.22 13.51 -5.77
N VAL A 369 11.97 13.05 -7.00
CA VAL A 369 11.77 11.64 -7.33
C VAL A 369 13.05 11.07 -7.98
N THR A 370 13.49 9.92 -7.50
CA THR A 370 14.43 9.03 -8.17
C THR A 370 13.63 7.85 -8.71
N TYR A 371 13.50 7.71 -10.03
CA TYR A 371 12.76 6.62 -10.65
C TYR A 371 13.71 5.55 -11.16
N LYS A 372 13.50 4.31 -10.75
CA LYS A 372 14.29 3.14 -11.16
C LYS A 372 13.38 2.10 -11.82
N VAL A 373 13.78 1.70 -13.02
CA VAL A 373 13.07 0.67 -13.81
C VAL A 373 13.96 -0.56 -13.93
N TYR A 374 13.37 -1.74 -13.72
CA TYR A 374 14.07 -3.02 -13.74
C TYR A 374 13.51 -3.91 -14.86
N GLU A 375 14.35 -4.16 -15.86
CA GLU A 375 13.97 -4.93 -17.04
C GLU A 375 13.68 -6.40 -16.67
N GLY A 376 12.55 -6.93 -17.18
CA GLY A 376 12.14 -8.31 -16.96
C GLY A 376 11.68 -8.68 -15.55
N VAL A 377 11.62 -7.70 -14.65
CA VAL A 377 11.24 -7.93 -13.25
C VAL A 377 9.72 -7.82 -13.11
N ASP A 378 9.12 -8.81 -12.44
CA ASP A 378 7.70 -8.86 -12.12
C ASP A 378 7.35 -8.09 -10.83
N HIS A 379 6.06 -8.07 -10.48
CA HIS A 379 5.54 -7.34 -9.34
C HIS A 379 6.24 -7.66 -8.03
N ARG A 380 6.36 -8.95 -7.69
CA ARG A 380 6.97 -9.37 -6.41
C ARG A 380 8.50 -9.35 -6.46
N GLY A 381 9.08 -9.64 -7.62
CA GLY A 381 10.52 -9.59 -7.85
C GLY A 381 11.09 -8.19 -7.65
N ALA A 382 10.28 -7.14 -7.83
CA ALA A 382 10.68 -5.77 -7.58
C ALA A 382 11.12 -5.53 -6.12
N ILE A 383 10.60 -6.28 -5.15
CA ILE A 383 10.97 -6.16 -3.72
C ILE A 383 12.47 -6.43 -3.55
N ALA A 384 12.93 -7.60 -3.96
CA ALA A 384 14.33 -8.00 -3.82
C ALA A 384 15.23 -7.21 -4.78
N ARG A 385 14.77 -6.99 -6.01
CA ARG A 385 15.57 -6.33 -7.05
C ARG A 385 15.90 -4.87 -6.75
N SER A 386 15.00 -4.17 -6.06
CA SER A 386 15.19 -2.76 -5.70
C SER A 386 16.01 -2.55 -4.42
N PHE A 387 16.37 -3.60 -3.69
CA PHE A 387 16.98 -3.48 -2.36
C PHE A 387 18.27 -2.67 -2.36
N ASP A 388 19.21 -2.96 -3.26
CA ASP A 388 20.50 -2.26 -3.28
C ASP A 388 20.36 -0.78 -3.65
N ASP A 389 19.48 -0.45 -4.61
CA ASP A 389 19.16 0.94 -4.94
C ASP A 389 18.48 1.66 -3.77
N ALA A 390 17.56 0.99 -3.07
CA ALA A 390 16.89 1.52 -1.87
C ALA A 390 17.90 1.74 -0.73
N LEU A 391 18.81 0.79 -0.50
CA LEU A 391 19.87 0.91 0.50
C LEU A 391 20.81 2.08 0.17
N GLY A 392 21.25 2.19 -1.08
CA GLY A 392 22.07 3.31 -1.58
C GLY A 392 21.38 4.66 -1.41
N PHE A 393 20.09 4.74 -1.73
CA PHE A 393 19.26 5.92 -1.57
C PHE A 393 19.16 6.35 -0.10
N VAL A 394 18.79 5.43 0.78
CA VAL A 394 18.65 5.66 2.23
C VAL A 394 19.98 6.07 2.86
N THR A 395 21.08 5.38 2.53
CA THR A 395 22.41 5.68 3.08
C THR A 395 22.95 7.02 2.59
N SER A 396 22.67 7.42 1.35
CA SER A 396 23.01 8.75 0.83
C SER A 396 22.32 9.86 1.61
N ILE A 397 21.01 9.73 1.88
CA ILE A 397 20.26 10.70 2.68
C ILE A 397 20.81 10.78 4.11
N ARG A 398 21.11 9.63 4.72
CA ARG A 398 21.72 9.59 6.06
C ARG A 398 23.09 10.26 6.13
N ALA A 399 23.85 10.20 5.05
CA ALA A 399 25.12 10.90 4.92
C ALA A 399 24.96 12.41 4.58
N GLY A 400 23.74 12.94 4.60
CA GLY A 400 23.45 14.35 4.28
C GLY A 400 23.50 14.68 2.78
N LYS A 401 23.59 13.68 1.91
CA LYS A 401 23.59 13.87 0.45
C LYS A 401 22.14 13.94 -0.07
N THR A 402 21.94 14.75 -1.10
CA THR A 402 20.68 14.75 -1.85
C THR A 402 20.75 13.69 -2.94
N PRO A 403 19.83 12.70 -2.97
CA PRO A 403 19.76 11.75 -4.07
C PRO A 403 19.53 12.44 -5.41
N ALA A 404 20.07 11.87 -6.49
CA ALA A 404 19.81 12.35 -7.84
C ALA A 404 18.30 12.25 -8.15
N SER A 405 17.72 13.32 -8.65
CA SER A 405 16.35 13.32 -9.16
C SER A 405 16.34 12.91 -10.64
N THR A 406 15.31 12.16 -11.04
CA THR A 406 15.01 11.86 -12.45
C THR A 406 13.99 12.82 -13.04
N CYS A 407 13.43 13.69 -12.20
CA CYS A 407 12.68 14.83 -12.65
C CYS A 407 13.62 15.93 -13.13
#